data_3a8781379acca12414a20fa90c103bf7
#
_entry.id   3a8781379acca12414a20fa90c103bf7
#
_cell.length_a   1.000
_cell.length_b   1.000
_cell.length_c   1.000
_cell.angle_alpha   90.00
_cell.angle_beta   90.00
_cell.angle_gamma   90.00
#
_symmetry.space_group_name_H-M   'P 1'
#
loop_
_entity.id
_entity.type
_entity.pdbx_description
1 polymer ?
#
loop_
_entity_poly.entity_id
_entity_poly.type
_entity_poly.pdbx_seq_one_letter_code
_entity_poly.pdbx_strand_id
1 'polypeptide(L)'
;ETNLRLLISALCLTYSIILIQNSTRFSPMRHFGFSEGALGLWYLFSGLQLQISDVEIVILMRSLVYVFSEFACASVFLYCFLSTSLVAENHYKFINFIYLVPIISIIITLLSFIFFRVNPYIVNLDSCYLDTLSLPFKDYMLKKRGLYFAHCFFCYLLLSLTIGTFTKNIIKNPKENKRITMLTTIGIIV
;
A
#
# COMPACT_ATOMS: atom_id res chain seq x y z
N GLU A 1 7.27 14.90 13.75
CA GLU A 1 6.53 14.13 12.72
C GLU A 1 7.34 12.91 12.24
N THR A 2 8.61 13.09 11.86
CA THR A 2 9.48 12.02 11.35
C THR A 2 9.65 10.86 12.35
N ASN A 3 9.96 11.16 13.60
CA ASN A 3 10.14 10.13 14.64
C ASN A 3 8.86 9.32 14.87
N LEU A 4 7.69 9.96 14.77
CA LEU A 4 6.41 9.27 14.87
C LEU A 4 6.21 8.30 13.70
N ARG A 5 6.53 8.70 12.46
CA ARG A 5 6.45 7.83 11.28
C ARG A 5 7.38 6.62 11.42
N LEU A 6 8.61 6.84 11.89
CA LEU A 6 9.57 5.75 12.11
C LEU A 6 9.10 4.79 13.22
N LEU A 7 8.50 5.31 14.30
CA LEU A 7 7.93 4.47 15.35
C LEU A 7 6.77 3.62 14.82
N ILE A 8 5.82 4.24 14.09
CA ILE A 8 4.70 3.51 13.47
C ILE A 8 5.22 2.46 12.50
N SER A 9 6.23 2.79 11.70
CA SER A 9 6.88 1.84 10.80
C SER A 9 7.42 0.62 11.56
N ALA A 10 8.17 0.83 12.63
CA ALA A 10 8.75 -0.25 13.42
C ALA A 10 7.66 -1.15 14.03
N LEU A 11 6.56 -0.57 14.53
CA LEU A 11 5.42 -1.33 15.06
C LEU A 11 4.73 -2.16 13.97
N CYS A 12 4.43 -1.57 12.81
CA CYS A 12 3.79 -2.27 11.70
C CYS A 12 4.69 -3.41 11.16
N LEU A 13 5.99 -3.18 11.00
CA LEU A 13 6.93 -4.21 10.53
C LEU A 13 7.05 -5.35 11.53
N THR A 14 7.15 -5.06 12.82
CA THR A 14 7.21 -6.08 13.87
C THR A 14 5.93 -6.91 13.88
N TYR A 15 4.77 -6.27 13.82
CA TYR A 15 3.48 -6.95 13.82
C TYR A 15 3.30 -7.79 12.54
N SER A 16 3.73 -7.28 11.39
CA SER A 16 3.76 -8.00 10.12
C SER A 16 4.54 -9.31 10.23
N ILE A 17 5.75 -9.26 10.77
CA ILE A 17 6.61 -10.46 10.95
C ILE A 17 5.90 -11.48 11.82
N ILE A 18 5.34 -11.08 12.96
CA ILE A 18 4.60 -11.96 13.87
C ILE A 18 3.42 -12.63 13.16
N LEU A 19 2.63 -11.86 12.41
CA LEU A 19 1.48 -12.39 11.68
C LEU A 19 1.89 -13.38 10.58
N ILE A 20 2.92 -13.08 9.81
CA ILE A 20 3.40 -13.94 8.72
C ILE A 20 3.97 -15.24 9.27
N GLN A 21 4.76 -15.18 10.35
CA GLN A 21 5.37 -16.36 10.97
C GLN A 21 4.33 -17.30 11.60
N ASN A 22 3.28 -16.74 12.22
CA ASN A 22 2.24 -17.52 12.90
C ASN A 22 1.09 -17.94 11.97
N SER A 23 1.12 -17.56 10.70
CA SER A 23 0.07 -17.89 9.74
C SER A 23 0.48 -19.00 8.79
N THR A 24 -0.47 -19.89 8.43
CA THR A 24 -0.26 -20.87 7.36
C THR A 24 -0.19 -20.17 5.99
N ARG A 25 0.40 -20.85 4.99
CA ARG A 25 0.60 -20.31 3.63
C ARG A 25 -0.67 -19.76 2.99
N PHE A 26 -1.81 -20.35 3.29
CA PHE A 26 -3.12 -20.00 2.69
C PHE A 26 -4.04 -19.24 3.65
N SER A 27 -3.54 -18.81 4.81
CA SER A 27 -4.34 -18.08 5.78
C SER A 27 -4.60 -16.65 5.31
N PRO A 28 -5.82 -16.13 5.42
CA PRO A 28 -6.10 -14.69 5.23
C PRO A 28 -5.20 -13.80 6.09
N MET A 29 -4.89 -14.22 7.31
CA MET A 29 -4.01 -13.49 8.24
C MET A 29 -2.61 -13.24 7.67
N ARG A 30 -2.13 -14.09 6.77
CA ARG A 30 -0.86 -13.87 6.09
C ARG A 30 -0.91 -12.65 5.16
N HIS A 31 -2.01 -12.46 4.44
CA HIS A 31 -2.22 -11.28 3.59
C HIS A 31 -2.40 -10.02 4.44
N PHE A 32 -3.06 -10.13 5.59
CA PHE A 32 -3.09 -9.04 6.56
C PHE A 32 -1.68 -8.68 7.05
N GLY A 33 -0.84 -9.66 7.37
CA GLY A 33 0.57 -9.44 7.69
C GLY A 33 1.34 -8.73 6.56
N PHE A 34 1.11 -9.10 5.29
CA PHE A 34 1.71 -8.40 4.14
C PHE A 34 1.22 -6.95 4.02
N SER A 35 -0.05 -6.68 4.31
CA SER A 35 -0.59 -5.32 4.36
C SER A 35 0.11 -4.46 5.40
N GLU A 36 0.25 -4.97 6.62
CA GLU A 36 0.96 -4.30 7.71
C GLU A 36 2.43 -4.04 7.36
N GLY A 37 3.10 -5.01 6.72
CA GLY A 37 4.46 -4.86 6.24
C GLY A 37 4.60 -3.77 5.18
N ALA A 38 3.69 -3.74 4.22
CA ALA A 38 3.66 -2.71 3.18
C ALA A 38 3.40 -1.31 3.76
N LEU A 39 2.47 -1.18 4.71
CA LEU A 39 2.23 0.07 5.45
C LEU A 39 3.46 0.48 6.27
N GLY A 40 4.12 -0.46 6.94
CA GLY A 40 5.35 -0.21 7.66
C GLY A 40 6.45 0.36 6.76
N LEU A 41 6.65 -0.22 5.58
CA LEU A 41 7.59 0.29 4.59
C LEU A 41 7.17 1.64 4.01
N TRP A 42 5.88 1.85 3.79
CA TRP A 42 5.34 3.14 3.38
C TRP A 42 5.66 4.24 4.40
N TYR A 43 5.43 3.99 5.70
CA TYR A 43 5.80 4.92 6.78
C TYR A 43 7.30 5.13 6.88
N LEU A 44 8.11 4.07 6.71
CA LEU A 44 9.57 4.15 6.72
C LEU A 44 10.07 5.10 5.64
N PHE A 45 9.71 4.86 4.38
CA PHE A 45 10.19 5.67 3.27
C PHE A 45 9.61 7.09 3.30
N SER A 46 8.35 7.27 3.72
CA SER A 46 7.77 8.60 3.90
C SER A 46 8.41 9.39 5.06
N GLY A 47 8.94 8.71 6.07
CA GLY A 47 9.69 9.32 7.17
C GLY A 47 11.12 9.66 6.78
N LEU A 48 11.84 8.73 6.15
CA LEU A 48 13.23 8.92 5.75
C LEU A 48 13.41 10.03 4.70
N GLN A 49 12.49 10.17 3.76
CA GLN A 49 12.56 11.25 2.76
C GLN A 49 12.58 12.66 3.38
N LEU A 50 12.11 12.83 4.62
CA LEU A 50 12.15 14.11 5.33
C LEU A 50 13.52 14.40 5.99
N GLN A 51 14.41 13.41 6.08
CA GLN A 51 15.72 13.52 6.72
C GLN A 51 16.86 13.58 5.71
N ILE A 52 16.61 13.15 4.48
CA ILE A 52 17.63 13.02 3.45
C ILE A 52 17.63 14.25 2.56
N SER A 53 18.79 14.88 2.42
CA SER A 53 18.99 16.04 1.54
C SER A 53 19.36 15.66 0.10
N ASP A 54 19.72 14.38 -0.15
CA ASP A 54 20.04 13.90 -1.48
C ASP A 54 18.76 13.74 -2.31
N VAL A 55 18.64 14.57 -3.34
CA VAL A 55 17.47 14.64 -4.22
C VAL A 55 17.21 13.32 -4.94
N GLU A 56 18.26 12.61 -5.39
CA GLU A 56 18.10 11.35 -6.10
C GLU A 56 17.50 10.27 -5.19
N ILE A 57 17.99 10.18 -3.96
CA ILE A 57 17.49 9.23 -2.97
C ILE A 57 16.04 9.56 -2.59
N VAL A 58 15.70 10.85 -2.45
CA VAL A 58 14.32 11.29 -2.16
C VAL A 58 13.37 10.93 -3.31
N ILE A 59 13.81 11.08 -4.57
CA ILE A 59 13.06 10.66 -5.75
C ILE A 59 12.72 9.16 -5.69
N LEU A 60 13.70 8.33 -5.38
CA LEU A 60 13.50 6.89 -5.24
C LEU A 60 12.54 6.56 -4.10
N MET A 61 12.77 7.13 -2.91
CA MET A 61 11.91 6.88 -1.74
C MET A 61 10.46 7.27 -1.98
N ARG A 62 10.23 8.43 -2.61
CA ARG A 62 8.89 8.89 -2.97
C ARG A 62 8.21 7.96 -3.97
N SER A 63 8.96 7.41 -4.93
CA SER A 63 8.43 6.42 -5.87
C SER A 63 8.05 5.12 -5.16
N LEU A 64 8.86 4.65 -4.21
CA LEU A 64 8.60 3.45 -3.43
C LEU A 64 7.36 3.60 -2.53
N VAL A 65 7.07 4.80 -2.02
CA VAL A 65 5.84 5.08 -1.28
C VAL A 65 4.58 4.71 -2.09
N TYR A 66 4.54 5.04 -3.39
CA TYR A 66 3.42 4.65 -4.26
C TYR A 66 3.33 3.14 -4.43
N VAL A 67 4.45 2.47 -4.65
CA VAL A 67 4.49 1.01 -4.80
C VAL A 67 4.00 0.29 -3.55
N PHE A 68 4.45 0.72 -2.36
CA PHE A 68 4.00 0.09 -1.12
C PHE A 68 2.54 0.35 -0.80
N SER A 69 1.96 1.47 -1.22
CA SER A 69 0.51 1.65 -1.13
C SER A 69 -0.27 0.71 -2.06
N GLU A 70 0.26 0.37 -3.25
CA GLU A 70 -0.33 -0.67 -4.12
C GLU A 70 -0.29 -2.06 -3.46
N PHE A 71 0.85 -2.42 -2.85
CA PHE A 71 0.97 -3.67 -2.10
C PHE A 71 0.00 -3.73 -0.91
N ALA A 72 -0.15 -2.65 -0.17
CA ALA A 72 -1.07 -2.57 0.96
C ALA A 72 -2.51 -2.78 0.49
N CYS A 73 -2.96 -2.07 -0.55
CA CYS A 73 -4.30 -2.21 -1.12
C CYS A 73 -4.56 -3.63 -1.64
N ALA A 74 -3.59 -4.24 -2.36
CA ALA A 74 -3.69 -5.60 -2.85
C ALA A 74 -3.83 -6.62 -1.71
N SER A 75 -3.03 -6.46 -0.66
CA SER A 75 -3.02 -7.36 0.49
C SER A 75 -4.29 -7.24 1.34
N VAL A 76 -4.80 -6.02 1.57
CA VAL A 76 -6.08 -5.79 2.25
C VAL A 76 -7.23 -6.41 1.47
N PHE A 77 -7.28 -6.20 0.16
CA PHE A 77 -8.29 -6.82 -0.69
C PHE A 77 -8.28 -8.34 -0.57
N LEU A 78 -7.10 -8.96 -0.66
CA LEU A 78 -6.96 -10.42 -0.56
C LEU A 78 -7.34 -10.95 0.82
N TYR A 79 -6.92 -10.27 1.88
CA TYR A 79 -7.35 -10.59 3.23
C TYR A 79 -8.88 -10.62 3.34
N CYS A 80 -9.54 -9.57 2.87
CA CYS A 80 -10.99 -9.44 2.94
C CYS A 80 -11.69 -10.48 2.05
N PHE A 81 -11.22 -10.66 0.84
CA PHE A 81 -11.77 -11.62 -0.10
C PHE A 81 -11.69 -13.06 0.44
N LEU A 82 -10.53 -13.47 0.96
CA LEU A 82 -10.32 -14.80 1.52
C LEU A 82 -11.06 -15.03 2.84
N SER A 83 -11.23 -13.98 3.64
CA SER A 83 -11.97 -14.06 4.90
C SER A 83 -13.49 -14.19 4.70
N THR A 84 -14.00 -13.72 3.55
CA THR A 84 -15.44 -13.69 3.28
C THR A 84 -15.94 -14.76 2.34
N SER A 85 -15.06 -15.40 1.59
CA SER A 85 -15.42 -16.45 0.62
C SER A 85 -14.89 -17.80 1.07
N LEU A 86 -15.76 -18.82 1.02
CA LEU A 86 -15.34 -20.23 0.99
C LEU A 86 -14.67 -20.48 -0.37
N VAL A 87 -13.43 -20.03 -0.51
CA VAL A 87 -12.70 -20.11 -1.78
C VAL A 87 -12.15 -21.51 -1.92
N ALA A 88 -12.62 -22.23 -2.93
CA ALA A 88 -12.02 -23.48 -3.35
C ALA A 88 -10.55 -23.26 -3.76
N GLU A 89 -9.67 -24.23 -3.51
CA GLU A 89 -8.22 -24.17 -3.78
C GLU A 89 -7.85 -23.66 -5.19
N ASN A 90 -8.70 -23.87 -6.19
CA ASN A 90 -8.46 -23.41 -7.55
C ASN A 90 -8.40 -21.89 -7.74
N HIS A 91 -8.91 -21.10 -6.82
CA HIS A 91 -8.89 -19.63 -6.90
C HIS A 91 -7.57 -19.00 -6.43
N TYR A 92 -6.70 -19.78 -5.78
CA TYR A 92 -5.38 -19.28 -5.33
C TYR A 92 -4.46 -18.85 -6.48
N LYS A 93 -4.62 -19.42 -7.68
CA LYS A 93 -3.84 -18.98 -8.86
C LYS A 93 -4.20 -17.56 -9.29
N PHE A 94 -5.47 -17.20 -9.18
CA PHE A 94 -5.94 -15.85 -9.51
C PHE A 94 -5.48 -14.80 -8.48
N ILE A 95 -5.38 -15.20 -7.22
CA ILE A 95 -4.95 -14.36 -6.10
C ILE A 95 -3.53 -13.82 -6.33
N ASN A 96 -2.62 -14.66 -6.80
CA ASN A 96 -1.25 -14.24 -7.09
C ASN A 96 -1.15 -13.21 -8.21
N PHE A 97 -2.14 -13.16 -9.11
CA PHE A 97 -2.17 -12.21 -10.21
C PHE A 97 -2.35 -10.76 -9.75
N ILE A 98 -3.01 -10.55 -8.61
CA ILE A 98 -3.21 -9.21 -8.04
C ILE A 98 -1.89 -8.57 -7.63
N TYR A 99 -0.93 -9.35 -7.11
CA TYR A 99 0.40 -8.86 -6.77
C TYR A 99 1.28 -8.55 -7.97
N LEU A 100 0.89 -8.95 -9.18
CA LEU A 100 1.67 -8.68 -10.39
C LEU A 100 1.78 -7.16 -10.65
N VAL A 101 0.72 -6.40 -10.37
CA VAL A 101 0.71 -4.94 -10.58
C VAL A 101 1.77 -4.25 -9.72
N PRO A 102 1.77 -4.37 -8.38
CA PRO A 102 2.82 -3.74 -7.57
C PRO A 102 4.23 -4.30 -7.86
N ILE A 103 4.38 -5.57 -8.28
CA ILE A 103 5.68 -6.12 -8.70
C ILE A 103 6.18 -5.42 -9.98
N ILE A 104 5.31 -5.23 -10.97
CA ILE A 104 5.65 -4.48 -12.18
C ILE A 104 5.99 -3.02 -11.83
N SER A 105 5.24 -2.41 -10.93
CA SER A 105 5.49 -1.04 -10.44
C SER A 105 6.86 -0.91 -9.78
N ILE A 106 7.32 -1.90 -8.99
CA ILE A 106 8.70 -1.93 -8.45
C ILE A 106 9.72 -1.95 -9.59
N ILE A 107 9.54 -2.85 -10.55
CA ILE A 107 10.49 -3.00 -11.67
C ILE A 107 10.58 -1.67 -12.44
N ILE A 108 9.44 -1.07 -12.79
CA ILE A 108 9.41 0.22 -13.50
C ILE A 108 10.08 1.31 -12.67
N THR A 109 9.83 1.35 -11.36
CA THR A 109 10.43 2.33 -10.45
C THR A 109 11.95 2.20 -10.42
N LEU A 110 12.47 0.98 -10.24
CA LEU A 110 13.90 0.72 -10.19
C LEU A 110 14.58 1.02 -11.53
N LEU A 111 13.99 0.58 -12.65
CA LEU A 111 14.54 0.88 -13.98
C LEU A 111 14.52 2.39 -14.27
N SER A 112 13.44 3.09 -13.94
CA SER A 112 13.35 4.54 -14.10
C SER A 112 14.39 5.28 -13.27
N PHE A 113 14.66 4.80 -12.07
CA PHE A 113 15.70 5.37 -11.21
C PHE A 113 17.12 5.07 -11.72
N ILE A 114 17.42 3.81 -12.05
CA ILE A 114 18.77 3.39 -12.48
C ILE A 114 19.18 4.06 -13.79
N PHE A 115 18.31 4.07 -14.79
CA PHE A 115 18.65 4.53 -16.14
C PHE A 115 18.41 6.01 -16.38
N PHE A 116 17.41 6.60 -15.73
CA PHE A 116 16.94 7.94 -16.04
C PHE A 116 16.97 8.90 -14.86
N ARG A 117 17.21 8.43 -13.64
CA ARG A 117 17.16 9.23 -12.40
C ARG A 117 15.85 10.04 -12.26
N VAL A 118 14.74 9.47 -12.71
CA VAL A 118 13.43 10.13 -12.69
C VAL A 118 12.41 9.36 -11.84
N ASN A 119 11.44 10.11 -11.32
CA ASN A 119 10.27 9.53 -10.68
C ASN A 119 9.24 9.16 -11.77
N PRO A 120 8.81 7.88 -11.89
CA PRO A 120 7.85 7.48 -12.91
C PRO A 120 6.41 7.96 -12.64
N TYR A 121 6.11 8.39 -11.43
CA TYR A 121 4.77 8.87 -11.01
C TYR A 121 4.61 10.38 -11.14
N ILE A 122 5.69 11.16 -10.98
CA ILE A 122 5.65 12.62 -10.88
C ILE A 122 6.68 13.23 -11.83
N VAL A 123 6.32 14.34 -12.48
CA VAL A 123 7.21 15.16 -13.33
C VAL A 123 7.76 16.33 -12.53
N ASN A 124 9.00 16.70 -12.76
CA ASN A 124 9.67 17.88 -12.19
C ASN A 124 9.76 17.93 -10.66
N LEU A 125 10.58 17.04 -10.09
CA LEU A 125 10.99 17.13 -8.70
C LEU A 125 12.05 18.23 -8.47
N ASP A 126 12.87 18.53 -9.48
CA ASP A 126 14.06 19.39 -9.32
C ASP A 126 13.75 20.82 -8.88
N SER A 127 12.65 21.41 -9.39
CA SER A 127 12.23 22.75 -9.00
C SER A 127 11.31 22.79 -7.77
N CYS A 128 10.68 21.69 -7.42
CA CYS A 128 9.72 21.61 -6.33
C CYS A 128 10.36 21.20 -4.99
N TYR A 129 11.50 20.52 -5.01
CA TYR A 129 12.10 20.01 -3.78
C TYR A 129 12.67 21.10 -2.88
N LEU A 130 13.29 22.11 -3.48
CA LEU A 130 13.82 23.29 -2.75
C LEU A 130 12.72 24.14 -2.11
N ASP A 131 11.54 24.14 -2.70
CA ASP A 131 10.38 24.91 -2.24
C ASP A 131 9.47 24.15 -1.27
N THR A 132 9.43 22.80 -1.32
CA THR A 132 8.53 21.95 -0.51
C THR A 132 9.04 21.70 0.91
N LEU A 133 10.30 21.97 1.20
CA LEU A 133 10.80 21.95 2.58
C LEU A 133 10.07 22.98 3.49
N SER A 134 9.39 23.97 2.90
CA SER A 134 8.73 25.03 3.64
C SER A 134 7.19 24.99 3.65
N LEU A 135 6.51 24.23 2.77
CA LEU A 135 5.04 24.26 2.67
C LEU A 135 4.42 22.91 2.24
N PRO A 136 3.58 22.28 3.10
CA PRO A 136 2.95 20.99 2.80
C PRO A 136 1.90 21.03 1.68
N PHE A 137 1.51 22.20 1.18
CA PHE A 137 0.46 22.36 0.18
C PHE A 137 0.93 22.38 -1.29
N LYS A 138 2.23 22.49 -1.56
CA LYS A 138 2.75 22.53 -2.94
C LYS A 138 2.76 21.18 -3.65
N ASP A 139 2.64 20.08 -2.93
CA ASP A 139 2.56 18.73 -3.52
C ASP A 139 1.37 18.56 -4.49
N TYR A 140 0.32 19.36 -4.36
CA TYR A 140 -0.84 19.34 -5.26
C TYR A 140 -0.58 19.92 -6.65
N MET A 141 0.48 20.73 -6.80
CA MET A 141 0.85 21.35 -8.06
C MET A 141 1.82 20.52 -8.90
N LEU A 142 2.28 19.37 -8.40
CA LEU A 142 3.17 18.48 -9.14
C LEU A 142 2.47 17.88 -10.36
N LYS A 143 3.08 18.07 -11.53
CA LYS A 143 2.58 17.50 -12.78
C LYS A 143 2.70 15.97 -12.74
N LYS A 144 1.57 15.28 -12.74
CA LYS A 144 1.50 13.83 -12.56
C LYS A 144 1.69 13.11 -13.89
N ARG A 145 2.42 11.98 -13.87
CA ARG A 145 2.63 11.11 -15.03
C ARG A 145 1.51 10.07 -15.15
N GLY A 146 1.43 9.41 -16.31
CA GLY A 146 0.43 8.38 -16.56
C GLY A 146 0.44 7.25 -15.52
N LEU A 147 1.61 6.84 -15.02
CA LEU A 147 1.74 5.81 -13.99
C LEU A 147 1.07 6.20 -12.66
N TYR A 148 1.05 7.49 -12.30
CA TYR A 148 0.31 7.96 -11.14
C TYR A 148 -1.19 7.71 -11.27
N PHE A 149 -1.77 7.94 -12.44
CA PHE A 149 -3.20 7.70 -12.66
C PHE A 149 -3.52 6.20 -12.66
N ALA A 150 -2.65 5.37 -13.24
CA ALA A 150 -2.76 3.91 -13.16
C ALA A 150 -2.70 3.41 -11.71
N HIS A 151 -1.77 3.95 -10.90
CA HIS A 151 -1.68 3.69 -9.48
C HIS A 151 -2.96 4.05 -8.72
N CYS A 152 -3.46 5.28 -8.91
CA CYS A 152 -4.71 5.72 -8.28
C CYS A 152 -5.88 4.82 -8.68
N PHE A 153 -6.02 4.53 -9.98
CA PHE A 153 -7.09 3.65 -10.48
C PHE A 153 -7.02 2.27 -9.83
N PHE A 154 -5.84 1.66 -9.78
CA PHE A 154 -5.63 0.35 -9.15
C PHE A 154 -5.99 0.35 -7.67
N CYS A 155 -5.48 1.31 -6.90
CA CYS A 155 -5.77 1.42 -5.47
C CYS A 155 -7.26 1.66 -5.19
N TYR A 156 -7.89 2.60 -5.89
CA TYR A 156 -9.32 2.87 -5.70
C TYR A 156 -10.20 1.71 -6.14
N LEU A 157 -9.85 1.00 -7.22
CA LEU A 157 -10.57 -0.19 -7.65
C LEU A 157 -10.53 -1.28 -6.57
N LEU A 158 -9.35 -1.59 -6.04
CA LEU A 158 -9.22 -2.60 -4.99
C LEU A 158 -9.91 -2.21 -3.69
N LEU A 159 -9.83 -0.96 -3.27
CA LEU A 159 -10.54 -0.46 -2.09
C LEU A 159 -12.06 -0.55 -2.28
N SER A 160 -12.58 -0.19 -3.45
CA SER A 160 -14.00 -0.31 -3.79
C SER A 160 -14.47 -1.77 -3.78
N LEU A 161 -13.68 -2.68 -4.33
CA LEU A 161 -13.95 -4.12 -4.30
C LEU A 161 -13.90 -4.68 -2.87
N THR A 162 -12.97 -4.18 -2.05
CA THR A 162 -12.88 -4.53 -0.62
C THR A 162 -14.15 -4.15 0.11
N ILE A 163 -14.60 -2.89 -0.02
CA ILE A 163 -15.84 -2.40 0.59
C ILE A 163 -17.04 -3.21 0.11
N GLY A 164 -17.14 -3.47 -1.21
CA GLY A 164 -18.21 -4.28 -1.79
C GLY A 164 -18.24 -5.71 -1.23
N THR A 165 -17.08 -6.34 -1.05
CA THR A 165 -16.94 -7.68 -0.50
C THR A 165 -17.40 -7.72 0.96
N PHE A 166 -17.00 -6.75 1.76
CA PHE A 166 -17.45 -6.62 3.16
C PHE A 166 -18.94 -6.39 3.26
N THR A 167 -19.47 -5.43 2.51
CA THR A 167 -20.91 -5.12 2.52
C THR A 167 -21.73 -6.35 2.18
N LYS A 168 -21.33 -7.09 1.15
CA LYS A 168 -21.98 -8.34 0.77
C LYS A 168 -21.95 -9.39 1.90
N ASN A 169 -20.84 -9.49 2.62
CA ASN A 169 -20.71 -10.43 3.73
C ASN A 169 -21.59 -10.04 4.93
N ILE A 170 -21.66 -8.76 5.27
CA ILE A 170 -22.54 -8.23 6.32
C ILE A 170 -23.99 -8.57 6.02
N ILE A 171 -24.42 -8.36 4.78
CA ILE A 171 -25.81 -8.61 4.35
C ILE A 171 -26.14 -10.11 4.43
N LYS A 172 -25.19 -11.00 4.03
CA LYS A 172 -25.43 -12.44 4.02
C LYS A 172 -25.40 -13.08 5.40
N ASN A 173 -24.56 -12.60 6.31
CA ASN A 173 -24.32 -13.21 7.62
C ASN A 173 -24.42 -12.21 8.77
N PRO A 174 -25.61 -11.63 9.03
CA PRO A 174 -25.74 -10.51 9.96
C PRO A 174 -25.46 -10.86 11.43
N LYS A 175 -25.57 -12.14 11.81
CA LYS A 175 -25.41 -12.55 13.23
C LYS A 175 -23.98 -12.91 13.60
N GLU A 176 -23.24 -13.55 12.71
CA GLU A 176 -21.92 -14.15 12.99
C GLU A 176 -20.76 -13.16 12.83
N ASN A 177 -20.90 -12.19 11.93
CA ASN A 177 -19.82 -11.30 11.52
C ASN A 177 -19.91 -9.87 12.06
N LYS A 178 -20.96 -9.52 12.83
CA LYS A 178 -21.24 -8.13 13.22
C LYS A 178 -20.07 -7.45 13.98
N ARG A 179 -19.37 -8.19 14.84
CA ARG A 179 -18.24 -7.66 15.62
C ARG A 179 -16.96 -7.51 14.79
N ILE A 180 -16.60 -8.54 14.04
CA ILE A 180 -15.37 -8.55 13.23
C ILE A 180 -15.50 -7.53 12.10
N THR A 181 -16.65 -7.51 11.44
CA THR A 181 -16.91 -6.58 10.32
C THR A 181 -16.96 -5.14 10.78
N MET A 182 -17.55 -4.84 11.95
CA MET A 182 -17.59 -3.50 12.50
C MET A 182 -16.19 -2.98 12.85
N LEU A 183 -15.35 -3.79 13.49
CA LEU A 183 -13.97 -3.41 13.84
C LEU A 183 -13.11 -3.22 12.59
N THR A 184 -13.28 -4.08 11.57
CA THR A 184 -12.50 -3.97 10.33
C THR A 184 -12.97 -2.78 9.48
N THR A 185 -14.28 -2.49 9.44
CA THR A 185 -14.81 -1.31 8.75
C THR A 185 -14.31 -0.02 9.40
N ILE A 186 -14.27 0.05 10.73
CA ILE A 186 -13.69 1.21 11.45
C ILE A 186 -12.21 1.35 11.12
N GLY A 187 -11.44 0.25 11.11
CA GLY A 187 -10.00 0.29 10.78
C GLY A 187 -9.67 0.63 9.32
N ILE A 188 -10.64 0.53 8.39
CA ILE A 188 -10.45 0.95 6.97
C ILE A 188 -10.82 2.44 6.78
N ILE A 189 -11.71 2.99 7.61
CA ILE A 189 -12.19 4.38 7.50
C ILE A 189 -11.27 5.36 8.25
N VAL A 190 -10.54 4.90 9.26
CA VAL A 190 -9.55 5.69 10.03
C VAL A 190 -8.19 5.65 9.35
#